data_fe8182d11bb2024d5d1d64adc18ba965
#
_entry.id   fe8182d11bb2024d5d1d64adc18ba965
#
_cell.length_a   1.000
_cell.length_b   1.000
_cell.length_c   1.000
_cell.angle_alpha   90.00
_cell.angle_beta   90.00
_cell.angle_gamma   90.00
#
_symmetry.space_group_name_H-M   'P 1'
#
loop_
_entity.id
_entity.type
_entity.pdbx_description
1 polymer ?
#
loop_
_entity_poly.entity_id
_entity_poly.type
_entity_poly.pdbx_seq_one_letter_code
_entity_poly.pdbx_strand_id
1 'polypeptide(L)' 'MMLFSEERIERILGYKTWSDRQKIDELLRIDCDMYANLGINSPKKEKDMVRGNSKRIYRIIKQIDNQMGSQLLMHMDK' A
#
# COMPACT_ATOMS: atom_id res chain seq x y z
N MET A 1 -9.57 -9.60 9.85
CA MET A 1 -8.15 -9.92 9.73
C MET A 1 -7.43 -8.81 8.95
N MET A 2 -6.42 -8.21 9.53
CA MET A 2 -5.69 -7.14 8.84
C MET A 2 -4.72 -7.75 7.83
N LEU A 3 -4.87 -7.36 6.57
CA LEU A 3 -3.96 -7.78 5.49
C LEU A 3 -2.67 -6.99 5.48
N PHE A 4 -2.69 -5.80 6.08
CA PHE A 4 -1.51 -4.96 6.17
C PHE A 4 -0.57 -5.45 7.25
N SER A 5 0.69 -5.66 6.90
CA SER A 5 1.75 -6.05 7.83
C SER A 5 3.03 -5.32 7.46
N GLU A 6 3.58 -4.58 8.41
CA GLU A 6 4.86 -3.89 8.20
C GLU A 6 5.98 -4.89 7.95
N GLU A 7 5.96 -6.02 8.65
CA GLU A 7 6.91 -7.10 8.46
C GLU A 7 6.93 -7.60 7.03
N ARG A 8 5.74 -7.81 6.46
CA ARG A 8 5.61 -8.27 5.08
C ARG A 8 6.16 -7.24 4.10
N ILE A 9 5.89 -5.96 4.36
CA ILE A 9 6.40 -4.87 3.52
C ILE A 9 7.92 -4.81 3.59
N GLU A 10 8.50 -4.92 4.77
CA GLU A 10 9.95 -4.94 4.95
C GLU A 10 10.59 -6.12 4.23
N ARG A 11 9.96 -7.29 4.25
CA ARG A 11 10.43 -8.45 3.51
C ARG A 11 10.45 -8.19 2.01
N ILE A 12 9.38 -7.60 1.49
CA ILE A 12 9.28 -7.27 0.06
C ILE A 12 10.42 -6.33 -0.33
N LEU A 13 10.67 -5.30 0.46
CA LEU A 13 11.75 -4.35 0.21
C LEU A 13 13.12 -5.01 0.27
N GLY A 14 13.26 -6.06 1.09
CA GLY A 14 14.51 -6.79 1.26
C GLY A 14 14.79 -7.86 0.20
N TYR A 15 13.84 -8.16 -0.67
CA TYR A 15 14.03 -9.20 -1.69
C TYR A 15 15.02 -8.72 -2.76
N LYS A 16 16.20 -9.33 -2.77
CA LYS A 16 17.28 -8.96 -3.69
C LYS A 16 17.05 -9.46 -5.11
N THR A 17 16.24 -10.50 -5.27
CA THR A 17 15.95 -11.11 -6.56
C THR A 17 14.77 -10.47 -7.28
N TRP A 18 14.01 -9.64 -6.59
CA TRP A 18 12.85 -8.97 -7.17
C TRP A 18 13.27 -7.63 -7.79
N SER A 19 12.73 -7.35 -8.97
CA SER A 19 12.89 -6.03 -9.56
C SER A 19 12.04 -5.01 -8.79
N ASP A 20 12.33 -3.73 -8.98
CA ASP A 20 11.54 -2.66 -8.37
C ASP A 20 10.07 -2.76 -8.76
N ARG A 21 9.80 -3.09 -10.00
CA ARG A 21 8.44 -3.26 -10.49
C ARG A 21 7.70 -4.39 -9.77
N GLN A 22 8.38 -5.52 -9.55
CA GLN A 22 7.79 -6.63 -8.81
C GLN A 22 7.44 -6.24 -7.38
N LYS A 23 8.31 -5.49 -6.74
CA LYS A 23 8.06 -4.98 -5.39
C LYS A 23 6.85 -4.04 -5.35
N ILE A 24 6.78 -3.12 -6.31
CA ILE A 24 5.66 -2.17 -6.42
C ILE A 24 4.36 -2.92 -6.69
N ASP A 25 4.36 -3.87 -7.61
CA ASP A 25 3.16 -4.66 -7.94
C ASP A 25 2.63 -5.39 -6.72
N GLU A 26 3.51 -5.99 -5.91
CA GLU A 26 3.10 -6.68 -4.69
C GLU A 26 2.55 -5.70 -3.64
N LEU A 27 3.17 -4.54 -3.49
CA LEU A 27 2.69 -3.51 -2.58
C LEU A 27 1.29 -3.01 -2.99
N LEU A 28 1.08 -2.80 -4.28
CA LEU A 28 -0.23 -2.40 -4.80
C LEU A 28 -1.28 -3.49 -4.61
N ARG A 29 -0.88 -4.75 -4.70
CA ARG A 29 -1.77 -5.87 -4.45
C ARG A 29 -2.24 -5.89 -3.00
N ILE A 30 -1.33 -5.64 -2.06
CA ILE A 30 -1.68 -5.54 -0.64
C ILE A 30 -2.67 -4.40 -0.43
N ASP A 31 -2.43 -3.27 -1.06
CA ASP A 31 -3.32 -2.10 -0.99
C ASP A 31 -4.73 -2.44 -1.51
N CYS A 32 -4.82 -3.07 -2.67
CA CYS A 32 -6.11 -3.50 -3.23
C CYS A 32 -6.83 -4.48 -2.31
N ASP A 33 -6.11 -5.41 -1.72
CA ASP A 33 -6.69 -6.40 -0.81
C ASP A 33 -7.27 -5.74 0.45
N MET A 34 -6.62 -4.71 0.97
CA MET A 34 -7.14 -3.97 2.11
C MET A 34 -8.49 -3.32 1.78
N TYR A 35 -8.58 -2.66 0.64
CA TYR A 35 -9.84 -2.02 0.22
C TYR A 35 -10.91 -3.04 -0.11
N ALA A 36 -10.55 -4.17 -0.70
CA ALA A 36 -11.50 -5.24 -1.03
C ALA A 36 -12.14 -5.85 0.22
N ASN A 37 -11.45 -5.79 1.35
CA ASN A 37 -11.98 -6.32 2.61
C ASN A 37 -12.85 -5.32 3.38
N LEU A 38 -12.94 -4.08 2.92
CA LEU A 38 -13.88 -3.12 3.49
C LEU A 38 -15.27 -3.40 2.95
N GLY A 39 -16.24 -3.60 3.86
CA GLY A 39 -17.63 -3.71 3.47
C GLY A 39 -18.28 -2.34 3.31
N ILE A 40 -19.49 -2.32 2.73
CA ILE A 40 -20.27 -1.10 2.57
C ILE A 40 -20.56 -0.46 3.94
N ASN A 41 -20.76 -1.30 4.95
CA ASN A 41 -21.09 -0.87 6.30
C ASN A 41 -19.89 -0.83 7.24
N SER A 42 -18.69 -0.79 6.69
CA SER A 42 -17.48 -0.73 7.53
C SER A 42 -17.46 0.55 8.37
N PRO A 43 -17.07 0.47 9.65
CA PRO A 43 -16.95 1.67 10.48
C PRO A 43 -15.95 2.67 9.88
N LYS A 44 -16.19 3.95 10.12
CA LYS A 44 -15.29 5.01 9.68
C LYS A 44 -13.86 4.77 10.16
N LYS A 45 -13.71 4.25 11.36
CA LYS A 45 -12.40 3.96 11.96
C LYS A 45 -11.60 2.97 11.09
N GLU A 46 -12.26 1.93 10.56
CA GLU A 46 -11.60 0.97 9.69
C GLU A 46 -11.23 1.58 8.35
N LYS A 47 -12.12 2.39 7.80
CA LYS A 47 -11.85 3.10 6.54
C LYS A 47 -10.66 4.04 6.68
N ASP A 48 -10.58 4.78 7.78
CA ASP A 48 -9.47 5.68 8.07
C ASP A 48 -8.16 4.92 8.26
N MET A 49 -8.22 3.76 8.92
CA MET A 49 -7.05 2.91 9.12
C MET A 49 -6.52 2.38 7.79
N VAL A 50 -7.38 1.88 6.92
CA VAL A 50 -6.99 1.41 5.59
C VAL A 50 -6.40 2.55 4.77
N ARG A 51 -7.00 3.72 4.82
CA ARG A 51 -6.49 4.90 4.12
C ARG A 51 -5.10 5.29 4.61
N GLY A 52 -4.87 5.25 5.92
CA GLY A 52 -3.56 5.52 6.50
C GLY A 52 -2.52 4.50 6.06
N ASN A 53 -2.87 3.23 6.05
CA ASN A 53 -1.99 2.15 5.61
C ASN A 53 -1.68 2.27 4.12
N SER A 54 -2.67 2.61 3.31
CA SER A 54 -2.51 2.84 1.88
C SER A 54 -1.52 3.97 1.61
N LYS A 55 -1.66 5.08 2.34
CA LYS A 55 -0.76 6.21 2.26
C LYS A 55 0.69 5.81 2.57
N ARG A 56 0.86 4.97 3.57
CA ARG A 56 2.17 4.44 3.95
C ARG A 56 2.77 3.59 2.84
N ILE A 57 1.97 2.73 2.22
CA ILE A 57 2.40 1.92 1.07
C ILE A 57 2.86 2.83 -0.07
N TYR A 58 2.10 3.87 -0.38
CA TYR A 58 2.44 4.79 -1.47
C TYR A 58 3.72 5.56 -1.20
N ARG A 59 4.00 5.92 0.06
CA ARG A 59 5.29 6.54 0.42
C ARG A 59 6.45 5.60 0.21
N ILE A 60 6.26 4.31 0.49
CA ILE A 60 7.27 3.29 0.25
C ILE A 60 7.50 3.13 -1.26
N ILE A 61 6.43 3.09 -2.04
CA ILE A 61 6.53 3.05 -3.50
C ILE A 61 7.29 4.28 -4.02
N LYS A 62 7.07 5.44 -3.42
CA LYS A 62 7.78 6.66 -3.79
C LYS A 62 9.28 6.54 -3.58
N GLN A 63 9.72 5.77 -2.58
CA GLN A 63 11.14 5.53 -2.36
C GLN A 63 11.75 4.64 -3.44
N ILE A 64 10.94 3.75 -4.02
CA ILE A 64 11.37 2.85 -5.10
C ILE A 64 11.27 3.57 -6.45
N ASP A 65 10.12 4.19 -6.70
CA ASP A 65 9.84 4.96 -7.93
C ASP A 65 9.14 6.26 -7.52
N ASN A 66 9.91 7.34 -7.49
CA ASN A 66 9.45 8.65 -7.03
C ASN A 66 8.25 9.15 -7.83
N GLN A 67 8.28 8.99 -9.16
CA GLN A 67 7.22 9.48 -10.03
C GLN A 67 5.90 8.74 -9.78
N MET A 68 5.94 7.41 -9.73
CA MET A 68 4.75 6.60 -9.49
C MET A 68 4.18 6.85 -8.09
N GLY A 69 5.02 6.85 -7.07
CA GLY A 69 4.59 7.09 -5.70
C GLY A 69 3.98 8.47 -5.52
N SER A 70 4.57 9.49 -6.15
CA SER A 70 4.05 10.85 -6.09
C SER A 70 2.66 10.95 -6.74
N GLN A 71 2.45 10.28 -7.86
CA GLN A 71 1.16 10.25 -8.53
C GLN A 71 0.09 9.57 -7.66
N LEU A 72 0.44 8.46 -7.04
CA LEU A 72 -0.48 7.73 -6.16
C LEU A 72 -0.88 8.59 -4.94
N LEU A 73 0.09 9.26 -4.32
CA LEU A 73 -0.18 10.14 -3.19
C LEU A 73 -1.05 11.33 -3.60
N MET A 74 -0.79 11.89 -4.77
CA MET A 74 -1.58 13.01 -5.28
C MET A 74 -3.04 12.62 -5.49
N HIS A 75 -3.30 11.45 -6.06
CA HIS A 75 -4.66 10.95 -6.24
C HIS A 75 -5.37 10.72 -4.91
N MET A 76 -4.63 10.34 -3.89
CA MET A 76 -5.19 10.06 -2.58
C MET A 76 -5.63 11.33 -1.85
N ASP A 77 -4.95 12.43 -2.10
CA ASP A 77 -5.21 13.70 -1.41
C ASP A 77 -6.36 14.52 -2.04
N LYS A 78 -7.05 13.95 -3.00
CA LYS A 78 -8.22 14.60 -3.61
C LYS A 78 -9.51 14.37 -2.77
#